data_80835c356ae67ec91ff9cb6e76cf45f1
#
_entry.id   80835c356ae67ec91ff9cb6e76cf45f1
#
_cell.length_a   1.000
_cell.length_b   1.000
_cell.length_c   1.000
_cell.angle_alpha   90.00
_cell.angle_beta   90.00
_cell.angle_gamma   90.00
#
_symmetry.space_group_name_H-M   'P 1'
#
loop_
_entity.id
_entity.type
_entity.pdbx_description
1 polymer ?
#
loop_
_entity_poly.entity_id
_entity_poly.type
_entity_poly.pdbx_seq_one_letter_code
_entity_poly.pdbx_strand_id
1 'polypeptide(L)'
;MKIKSFVATIVALAFTIACFAQKTPAPKSEIFKVWGNCGMCKSTIEKAAKDAGAAAAVWNKATKMLKITYAEAVTSNAKIQEKIAAAGYDTKDLTAPDAVYNELPECCQYERKATKKN
;
A
#
# COMPACT_ATOMS: atom_id res chain seq x y z
N MET A 1 -23.81 32.74 -52.85
CA MET A 1 -25.06 32.54 -52.18
C MET A 1 -25.25 31.16 -51.53
N LYS A 2 -24.26 30.52 -51.05
CA LYS A 2 -24.42 29.20 -50.40
C LYS A 2 -23.50 29.08 -49.17
N ILE A 3 -23.45 30.15 -48.41
CA ILE A 3 -22.62 30.24 -47.21
C ILE A 3 -23.39 29.84 -45.92
N LYS A 4 -24.70 29.59 -46.10
CA LYS A 4 -25.52 29.25 -44.93
C LYS A 4 -25.43 27.80 -44.47
N SER A 5 -24.77 26.94 -45.22
CA SER A 5 -24.63 25.52 -44.84
C SER A 5 -23.36 25.18 -44.08
N PHE A 6 -22.39 26.10 -43.99
CA PHE A 6 -21.09 25.80 -43.36
C PHE A 6 -21.06 26.13 -41.88
N VAL A 7 -22.01 26.87 -41.34
CA VAL A 7 -22.03 27.28 -39.95
C VAL A 7 -22.63 26.21 -39.04
N ALA A 8 -23.44 25.31 -39.59
CA ALA A 8 -24.09 24.26 -38.80
C ALA A 8 -23.15 23.08 -38.47
N THR A 9 -22.05 22.91 -39.19
CA THR A 9 -21.20 21.76 -39.05
C THR A 9 -20.09 21.95 -37.99
N ILE A 10 -19.80 23.19 -37.60
CA ILE A 10 -18.74 23.51 -36.65
C ILE A 10 -19.23 23.41 -35.21
N VAL A 11 -20.52 23.52 -34.98
CA VAL A 11 -21.10 23.48 -33.62
C VAL A 11 -21.18 22.05 -33.07
N ALA A 12 -21.17 21.05 -33.94
CA ALA A 12 -21.28 19.66 -33.52
C ALA A 12 -19.95 19.03 -33.00
N LEU A 13 -18.82 19.66 -33.28
CA LEU A 13 -17.50 19.10 -32.88
C LEU A 13 -16.99 19.61 -31.53
N ALA A 14 -17.66 20.60 -30.94
CA ALA A 14 -17.23 21.19 -29.67
C ALA A 14 -17.76 20.45 -28.44
N PHE A 15 -18.57 19.42 -28.63
CA PHE A 15 -19.31 18.79 -27.52
C PHE A 15 -18.73 17.46 -27.00
N THR A 16 -17.59 17.01 -27.52
CA THR A 16 -17.05 15.71 -27.16
C THR A 16 -15.86 15.75 -26.21
N ILE A 17 -15.52 16.90 -25.63
CA ILE A 17 -14.42 17.00 -24.66
C ILE A 17 -14.93 17.25 -23.24
N ALA A 18 -16.23 17.11 -23.01
CA ALA A 18 -16.76 17.19 -21.66
C ALA A 18 -16.79 15.78 -21.06
N CYS A 19 -16.00 15.58 -20.03
CA CYS A 19 -16.14 14.53 -19.03
C CYS A 19 -15.27 13.30 -19.18
N PHE A 20 -14.00 13.46 -18.89
CA PHE A 20 -13.32 12.42 -18.18
C PHE A 20 -12.56 13.02 -16.98
N ALA A 21 -13.25 13.80 -16.18
CA ALA A 21 -12.84 13.99 -14.81
C ALA A 21 -13.19 12.70 -14.07
N GLN A 22 -12.45 11.64 -14.32
CA GLN A 22 -12.47 10.48 -13.46
C GLN A 22 -11.94 10.95 -12.11
N LYS A 23 -12.83 11.05 -11.13
CA LYS A 23 -12.42 11.16 -9.74
C LYS A 23 -11.61 9.91 -9.43
N THR A 24 -10.30 10.06 -9.38
CA THR A 24 -9.45 9.05 -8.75
C THR A 24 -9.99 8.83 -7.34
N PRO A 25 -10.32 7.58 -6.95
CA PRO A 25 -10.75 7.33 -5.59
C PRO A 25 -9.71 7.87 -4.61
N ALA A 26 -10.15 8.52 -3.54
CA ALA A 26 -9.27 9.00 -2.50
C ALA A 26 -8.41 7.86 -1.97
N PRO A 27 -7.12 8.11 -1.65
CA PRO A 27 -6.27 7.07 -1.06
C PRO A 27 -6.89 6.59 0.26
N LYS A 28 -6.78 5.30 0.50
CA LYS A 28 -7.25 4.65 1.71
C LYS A 28 -6.13 4.58 2.74
N SER A 29 -6.45 4.85 4.00
CA SER A 29 -5.52 4.69 5.11
C SER A 29 -6.01 3.59 6.04
N GLU A 30 -5.10 2.71 6.45
CA GLU A 30 -5.39 1.63 7.39
C GLU A 30 -4.24 1.49 8.39
N ILE A 31 -4.55 0.96 9.56
CA ILE A 31 -3.57 0.71 10.63
C ILE A 31 -3.70 -0.75 11.05
N PHE A 32 -2.57 -1.44 11.13
CA PHE A 32 -2.53 -2.81 11.62
C PHE A 32 -1.20 -3.09 12.33
N LYS A 33 -1.19 -4.14 13.16
CA LYS A 33 0.01 -4.52 13.91
C LYS A 33 1.03 -5.24 13.02
N VAL A 34 2.29 -4.84 13.16
CA VAL A 34 3.45 -5.53 12.59
C VAL A 34 4.48 -5.71 13.68
N TRP A 35 4.90 -6.93 13.91
CA TRP A 35 5.90 -7.25 14.94
C TRP A 35 7.29 -6.88 14.44
N GLY A 36 8.00 -6.12 15.22
CA GLY A 36 9.35 -5.64 14.95
C GLY A 36 9.97 -5.17 16.25
N ASN A 37 11.24 -4.75 16.21
CA ASN A 37 11.99 -4.49 17.42
C ASN A 37 12.66 -3.10 17.45
N CYS A 38 13.39 -2.72 16.42
CA CYS A 38 14.28 -1.56 16.44
C CYS A 38 14.12 -0.66 15.22
N GLY A 39 14.90 0.42 15.16
CA GLY A 39 14.87 1.35 14.03
C GLY A 39 15.23 0.74 12.68
N MET A 40 16.07 -0.30 12.66
CA MET A 40 16.35 -1.05 11.44
C MET A 40 15.13 -1.84 10.96
N CYS A 41 14.36 -2.41 11.88
CA CYS A 41 13.08 -3.05 11.57
C CYS A 41 12.09 -2.04 10.98
N LYS A 42 12.02 -0.85 11.57
CA LYS A 42 11.18 0.24 11.05
C LYS A 42 11.48 0.54 9.60
N SER A 43 12.74 0.74 9.25
CA SER A 43 13.15 1.03 7.87
C SER A 43 12.77 -0.09 6.91
N THR A 44 12.99 -1.34 7.31
CA THR A 44 12.69 -2.51 6.48
C THR A 44 11.17 -2.73 6.30
N ILE A 45 10.40 -2.57 7.37
CA ILE A 45 8.93 -2.70 7.34
C ILE A 45 8.32 -1.63 6.43
N GLU A 46 8.74 -0.38 6.61
CA GLU A 46 8.23 0.74 5.81
C GLU A 46 8.62 0.60 4.33
N LYS A 47 9.86 0.17 4.08
CA LYS A 47 10.31 -0.10 2.70
C LYS A 47 9.50 -1.22 2.05
N ALA A 48 9.27 -2.31 2.74
CA ALA A 48 8.49 -3.43 2.23
C ALA A 48 7.05 -3.00 1.88
N ALA A 49 6.42 -2.19 2.73
CA ALA A 49 5.10 -1.65 2.46
C ALA A 49 5.08 -0.77 1.21
N LYS A 50 6.07 0.09 1.05
CA LYS A 50 6.19 0.95 -0.14
C LYS A 50 6.50 0.15 -1.40
N ASP A 51 7.36 -0.86 -1.30
CA ASP A 51 7.67 -1.75 -2.42
C ASP A 51 6.42 -2.55 -2.87
N ALA A 52 5.49 -2.78 -1.96
CA ALA A 52 4.20 -3.41 -2.26
C ALA A 52 3.17 -2.44 -2.86
N GLY A 53 3.51 -1.17 -3.00
CA GLY A 53 2.66 -0.15 -3.63
C GLY A 53 2.04 0.86 -2.67
N ALA A 54 2.36 0.84 -1.37
CA ALA A 54 1.88 1.87 -0.46
C ALA A 54 2.48 3.23 -0.81
N ALA A 55 1.65 4.26 -0.85
CA ALA A 55 2.10 5.63 -1.06
C ALA A 55 2.82 6.19 0.16
N ALA A 56 2.41 5.75 1.36
CA ALA A 56 3.04 6.09 2.63
C ALA A 56 2.96 4.91 3.60
N ALA A 57 3.96 4.79 4.45
CA ALA A 57 4.01 3.78 5.49
C ALA A 57 4.80 4.32 6.68
N VAL A 58 4.20 4.30 7.85
CA VAL A 58 4.83 4.75 9.09
C VAL A 58 4.59 3.71 10.19
N TRP A 59 5.66 3.08 10.63
CA TRP A 59 5.62 2.09 11.71
C TRP A 59 6.04 2.72 13.04
N ASN A 60 5.25 2.49 14.07
CA ASN A 60 5.54 2.98 15.42
C ASN A 60 6.22 1.88 16.24
N LYS A 61 7.44 2.12 16.64
CA LYS A 61 8.25 1.18 17.42
C LYS A 61 7.62 0.87 18.79
N ALA A 62 7.00 1.84 19.44
CA ALA A 62 6.43 1.67 20.76
C ALA A 62 5.13 0.86 20.74
N THR A 63 4.25 1.13 19.79
CA THR A 63 2.93 0.48 19.68
C THR A 63 2.95 -0.74 18.76
N LYS A 64 3.98 -0.88 17.93
CA LYS A 64 4.07 -1.90 16.87
C LYS A 64 3.00 -1.73 15.79
N MET A 65 2.37 -0.59 15.70
CA MET A 65 1.34 -0.32 14.70
C MET A 65 1.93 0.31 13.44
N LEU A 66 1.53 -0.20 12.29
CA LEU A 66 1.89 0.34 10.99
C LEU A 66 0.68 1.06 10.40
N LYS A 67 0.85 2.33 10.08
CA LYS A 67 -0.11 3.09 9.29
C LYS A 67 0.32 3.10 7.85
N ILE A 68 -0.56 2.62 6.97
CA ILE A 68 -0.35 2.63 5.53
C ILE A 68 -1.37 3.54 4.85
N THR A 69 -0.94 4.14 3.76
CA THR A 69 -1.81 4.88 2.85
C THR A 69 -1.58 4.34 1.44
N TYR A 70 -2.64 3.95 0.76
CA TYR A 70 -2.52 3.33 -0.57
C TYR A 70 -3.74 3.61 -1.44
N ALA A 71 -3.55 3.52 -2.75
CA ALA A 71 -4.63 3.56 -3.72
C ALA A 71 -5.11 2.13 -4.02
N GLU A 72 -6.40 1.87 -3.89
CA GLU A 72 -6.99 0.54 -4.12
C GLU A 72 -6.77 0.03 -5.55
N ALA A 73 -6.59 0.94 -6.51
CA ALA A 73 -6.25 0.59 -7.88
C ALA A 73 -4.81 0.06 -8.03
N VAL A 74 -3.92 0.34 -7.07
CA VAL A 74 -2.49 0.00 -7.13
C VAL A 74 -2.17 -1.25 -6.31
N THR A 75 -2.69 -1.33 -5.09
CA THR A 75 -2.37 -2.42 -4.17
C THR A 75 -3.52 -2.64 -3.18
N SER A 76 -3.30 -3.50 -2.19
CA SER A 76 -4.27 -3.79 -1.15
C SER A 76 -3.56 -4.02 0.19
N ASN A 77 -4.31 -3.97 1.28
CA ASN A 77 -3.80 -4.32 2.62
C ASN A 77 -3.18 -5.72 2.62
N ALA A 78 -3.86 -6.70 2.01
CA ALA A 78 -3.37 -8.07 1.93
C ALA A 78 -2.02 -8.17 1.21
N LYS A 79 -1.86 -7.50 0.08
CA LYS A 79 -0.60 -7.50 -0.68
C LYS A 79 0.53 -6.81 0.08
N ILE A 80 0.22 -5.75 0.81
CA ILE A 80 1.19 -5.06 1.65
C ILE A 80 1.65 -5.97 2.78
N GLN A 81 0.72 -6.65 3.47
CA GLN A 81 1.08 -7.62 4.52
C GLN A 81 1.91 -8.78 3.98
N GLU A 82 1.58 -9.30 2.80
CA GLU A 82 2.37 -10.36 2.14
C GLU A 82 3.83 -9.95 1.93
N LYS A 83 4.05 -8.73 1.46
CA LYS A 83 5.39 -8.21 1.22
C LYS A 83 6.17 -8.04 2.52
N ILE A 84 5.52 -7.55 3.57
CA ILE A 84 6.12 -7.38 4.89
C ILE A 84 6.47 -8.74 5.50
N ALA A 85 5.55 -9.71 5.44
CA ALA A 85 5.82 -11.07 5.91
C ALA A 85 6.97 -11.74 5.15
N ALA A 86 7.02 -11.56 3.83
CA ALA A 86 8.11 -12.06 3.00
C ALA A 86 9.48 -11.42 3.36
N ALA A 87 9.47 -10.22 3.94
CA ALA A 87 10.67 -9.56 4.44
C ALA A 87 11.11 -10.06 5.82
N GLY A 88 10.32 -10.92 6.47
CA GLY A 88 10.66 -11.54 7.75
C GLY A 88 9.85 -11.05 8.96
N TYR A 89 8.83 -10.23 8.76
CA TYR A 89 8.06 -9.61 9.86
C TYR A 89 6.64 -10.15 9.92
N ASP A 90 6.24 -10.64 11.08
CA ASP A 90 4.86 -11.07 11.31
C ASP A 90 3.91 -9.87 11.24
N THR A 91 2.80 -10.04 10.58
CA THR A 91 1.73 -9.04 10.50
C THR A 91 0.47 -9.54 11.19
N LYS A 92 -0.52 -8.67 11.29
CA LYS A 92 -1.82 -9.02 11.89
C LYS A 92 -2.38 -10.34 11.32
N ASP A 93 -2.37 -10.49 10.01
CA ASP A 93 -3.02 -11.62 9.33
C ASP A 93 -2.05 -12.71 8.86
N LEU A 94 -0.75 -12.40 8.76
CA LEU A 94 0.25 -13.30 8.20
C LEU A 94 1.43 -13.52 9.14
N THR A 95 2.01 -14.70 9.05
CA THR A 95 3.23 -15.06 9.77
C THR A 95 4.39 -15.12 8.77
N ALA A 96 5.50 -14.47 9.10
CA ALA A 96 6.71 -14.53 8.28
C ALA A 96 7.25 -15.96 8.22
N PRO A 97 7.83 -16.39 7.09
CA PRO A 97 8.51 -17.69 7.03
C PRO A 97 9.66 -17.74 8.04
N ASP A 98 9.77 -18.84 8.78
CA ASP A 98 10.81 -19.00 9.80
C ASP A 98 12.20 -18.83 9.21
N ALA A 99 12.46 -19.36 8.02
CA ALA A 99 13.75 -19.23 7.36
C ALA A 99 14.14 -17.78 7.11
N VAL A 100 13.19 -16.93 6.72
CA VAL A 100 13.45 -15.50 6.48
C VAL A 100 13.66 -14.76 7.79
N TYR A 101 12.84 -15.04 8.80
CA TYR A 101 13.02 -14.48 10.15
C TYR A 101 14.41 -14.81 10.70
N ASN A 102 14.84 -16.05 10.57
CA ASN A 102 16.14 -16.51 11.10
C ASN A 102 17.33 -15.85 10.40
N GLU A 103 17.15 -15.32 9.20
CA GLU A 103 18.19 -14.57 8.47
C GLU A 103 18.25 -13.09 8.85
N LEU A 104 17.29 -12.58 9.61
CA LEU A 104 17.32 -11.20 10.07
C LEU A 104 18.54 -10.95 10.97
N PRO A 105 19.12 -9.74 10.94
CA PRO A 105 20.13 -9.34 11.92
C PRO A 105 19.61 -9.55 13.35
N GLU A 106 20.49 -9.85 14.29
CA GLU A 106 20.10 -10.12 15.68
C GLU A 106 19.25 -9.01 16.30
N CYS A 107 19.57 -7.75 15.99
CA CYS A 107 18.78 -6.60 16.47
C CYS A 107 17.35 -6.57 15.91
N CYS A 108 17.09 -7.29 14.82
CA CYS A 108 15.80 -7.40 14.17
C CYS A 108 15.06 -8.71 14.49
N GLN A 109 15.67 -9.61 15.26
CA GLN A 109 15.01 -10.83 15.73
C GLN A 109 14.09 -10.49 16.90
N TYR A 110 12.94 -9.97 16.56
CA TYR A 110 11.90 -9.55 17.49
C TYR A 110 11.19 -10.76 18.12
N GLU A 111 10.49 -10.53 19.22
CA GLU A 111 9.59 -11.53 19.81
C GLU A 111 8.42 -11.76 18.86
N ARG A 112 8.32 -12.97 18.34
CA ARG A 112 7.34 -13.31 17.32
C ARG A 112 5.91 -13.35 17.87
N LYS A 113 4.97 -13.16 16.96
CA LYS A 113 3.55 -13.32 17.23
C LYS A 113 3.28 -14.72 17.81
N ALA A 114 2.56 -14.78 18.94
CA ALA A 114 2.15 -16.06 19.50
C ALA A 114 1.26 -16.81 18.51
N THR A 115 1.74 -17.95 18.01
CA THR A 115 0.92 -18.87 17.23
C THR A 115 0.06 -19.64 18.22
N LYS A 116 -1.26 -19.62 18.04
CA LYS A 116 -2.11 -20.56 18.78
C LYS A 116 -1.70 -21.97 18.40
N LYS A 117 -1.10 -22.69 19.33
CA LYS A 117 -0.97 -24.12 19.20
C LYS A 117 -2.36 -24.72 19.29
N ASN A 118 -2.85 -25.23 18.17
CA ASN A 118 -4.00 -26.13 18.18
C ASN A 118 -3.58 -27.48 18.75
#